data_ed0db4d29cc1b954e7b9b9857e847b4e
#
_entry.id   ed0db4d29cc1b954e7b9b9857e847b4e
#
_cell.length_a   1.000
_cell.length_b   1.000
_cell.length_c   1.000
_cell.angle_alpha   90.00
_cell.angle_beta   90.00
_cell.angle_gamma   90.00
#
_symmetry.space_group_name_H-M   'P 1'
#
loop_
_entity.id
_entity.type
_entity.pdbx_description
1 polymer ?
#
loop_
_entity_poly.entity_id
_entity_poly.type
_entity_poly.pdbx_seq_one_letter_code
_entity_poly.pdbx_strand_id
1 'polypeptide(L)' 'MDEEAAKKIIIENLKKKSKAKSKFYLKDFYKFFPDEKPRVVKNIVNKMVREEILEYWSSGSTTLIGLKGMGKQAHTEDED' A
#
# COMPACT_ATOMS: atom_id res chain seq x y z
N MET A 1 -5.53 -17.60 0.96
CA MET A 1 -4.56 -16.94 0.07
C MET A 1 -3.19 -16.96 0.70
N ASP A 2 -2.18 -17.25 -0.09
CA ASP A 2 -0.82 -17.23 0.38
C ASP A 2 -0.39 -15.80 0.65
N GLU A 3 0.09 -15.56 1.85
CA GLU A 3 0.46 -14.23 2.27
C GLU A 3 1.61 -13.66 1.45
N GLU A 4 2.59 -14.49 1.14
CA GLU A 4 3.73 -14.05 0.34
C GLU A 4 3.29 -13.64 -1.06
N ALA A 5 2.41 -14.41 -1.65
CA ALA A 5 1.89 -14.09 -2.96
C ALA A 5 1.11 -12.79 -2.92
N ALA A 6 0.32 -12.60 -1.87
CA ALA A 6 -0.48 -11.39 -1.72
C ALA A 6 0.41 -10.16 -1.59
N LYS A 7 1.47 -10.27 -0.79
CA LYS A 7 2.40 -9.16 -0.63
C LYS A 7 3.01 -8.77 -1.97
N LYS A 8 3.41 -9.75 -2.73
CA LYS A 8 4.03 -9.50 -4.03
C LYS A 8 3.06 -8.80 -4.97
N ILE A 9 1.82 -9.25 -4.99
CA ILE A 9 0.80 -8.65 -5.85
C ILE A 9 0.59 -7.19 -5.46
N ILE A 10 0.50 -6.91 -4.18
CA ILE A 10 0.30 -5.54 -3.71
C ILE A 10 1.48 -4.67 -4.11
N ILE A 11 2.70 -5.14 -3.84
CA ILE A 11 3.88 -4.35 -4.15
C ILE A 11 3.97 -4.05 -5.63
N GLU A 12 3.72 -5.05 -6.47
CA GLU A 12 3.80 -4.85 -7.91
C GLU A 12 2.75 -3.87 -8.40
N ASN A 13 1.54 -3.98 -7.88
CA ASN A 13 0.48 -3.06 -8.28
C ASN A 13 0.77 -1.63 -7.86
N LEU A 14 1.29 -1.46 -6.65
CA LEU A 14 1.60 -0.13 -6.17
C LEU A 14 2.76 0.49 -6.96
N LYS A 15 3.74 -0.32 -7.31
CA LYS A 15 4.86 0.18 -8.11
C LYS A 15 4.39 0.63 -9.49
N LYS A 16 3.49 -0.13 -10.10
CA LYS A 16 2.96 0.25 -11.40
C LYS A 16 2.21 1.56 -11.33
N LYS A 17 1.45 1.75 -10.26
CA LYS A 17 0.60 2.92 -10.13
C LYS A 17 1.33 4.11 -9.52
N SER A 18 2.55 3.91 -9.04
CA SER A 18 3.27 4.97 -8.36
C SER A 18 3.60 6.14 -9.26
N LYS A 19 3.60 5.94 -10.56
CA LYS A 19 3.83 7.03 -11.50
C LYS A 19 2.68 8.03 -11.45
N ALA A 20 1.48 7.55 -11.15
CA ALA A 20 0.30 8.41 -11.10
C ALA A 20 0.06 8.91 -9.69
N LYS A 21 0.22 8.03 -8.71
CA LYS A 21 0.04 8.43 -7.31
C LYS A 21 0.76 7.44 -6.42
N SER A 22 1.17 7.92 -5.24
CA SER A 22 1.90 7.09 -4.28
C SER A 22 1.07 6.72 -3.08
N LYS A 23 -0.13 7.26 -2.95
CA LYS A 23 -1.01 7.00 -1.82
C LYS A 23 -2.33 6.46 -2.32
N PHE A 24 -2.81 5.43 -1.66
CA PHE A 24 -4.00 4.71 -2.11
C PHE A 24 -4.96 4.52 -0.95
N TYR A 25 -6.23 4.34 -1.28
CA TYR A 25 -7.24 4.02 -0.27
C TYR A 25 -7.23 2.52 -0.02
N LEU A 26 -7.69 2.14 1.16
CA LEU A 26 -7.80 0.72 1.49
C LEU A 26 -8.67 -0.01 0.46
N LYS A 27 -9.72 0.65 -0.01
CA LYS A 27 -10.61 0.03 -0.98
C LYS A 27 -9.89 -0.31 -2.29
N ASP A 28 -8.82 0.41 -2.59
CA ASP A 28 -8.05 0.11 -3.79
C ASP A 28 -7.36 -1.23 -3.66
N PHE A 29 -6.96 -1.58 -2.44
CA PHE A 29 -6.32 -2.86 -2.20
C PHE A 29 -7.31 -4.01 -2.35
N TYR A 30 -8.56 -3.78 -2.00
CA TYR A 30 -9.59 -4.80 -2.17
C TYR A 30 -9.75 -5.15 -3.65
N LYS A 31 -9.55 -4.17 -4.52
CA LYS A 31 -9.69 -4.39 -5.97
C LYS A 31 -8.58 -5.26 -6.54
N PHE A 32 -7.45 -5.32 -5.85
CA PHE A 32 -6.36 -6.18 -6.28
C PHE A 32 -6.72 -7.65 -6.08
N PHE A 33 -7.65 -7.92 -5.19
CA PHE A 33 -8.04 -9.28 -4.83
C PHE A 33 -9.55 -9.41 -4.86
N PRO A 34 -10.14 -9.38 -6.05
CA PRO A 34 -11.60 -9.41 -6.13
C PRO A 34 -12.22 -10.70 -5.62
N ASP A 35 -11.43 -11.77 -5.58
CA ASP A 35 -11.94 -13.07 -5.12
C ASP A 35 -11.73 -13.27 -3.62
N GLU A 36 -11.10 -12.33 -2.94
CA GLU A 36 -10.84 -12.46 -1.52
C GLU A 36 -11.76 -11.55 -0.72
N LYS A 37 -11.98 -11.94 0.53
CA LYS A 37 -12.80 -11.14 1.41
C LYS A 37 -12.03 -9.90 1.87
N PRO A 38 -12.72 -8.78 2.04
CA PRO A 38 -12.05 -7.56 2.51
C PRO A 38 -11.27 -7.75 3.80
N ARG A 39 -11.78 -8.61 4.69
CA ARG A 39 -11.11 -8.88 5.95
C ARG A 39 -9.71 -9.45 5.72
N VAL A 40 -9.61 -10.37 4.76
CA VAL A 40 -8.33 -11.01 4.46
C VAL A 40 -7.36 -9.98 3.92
N VAL A 41 -7.82 -9.16 2.98
CA VAL A 41 -6.98 -8.13 2.37
C VAL A 41 -6.54 -7.13 3.43
N LYS A 42 -7.45 -6.71 4.29
CA LYS A 42 -7.13 -5.75 5.33
C LYS A 42 -6.06 -6.30 6.27
N ASN A 43 -6.16 -7.58 6.63
CA ASN A 43 -5.18 -8.18 7.51
C ASN A 43 -3.80 -8.20 6.88
N ILE A 44 -3.73 -8.49 5.58
CA ILE A 44 -2.47 -8.51 4.86
C ILE A 44 -1.88 -7.11 4.81
N VAL A 45 -2.70 -6.11 4.51
CA VAL A 45 -2.25 -4.73 4.46
C VAL A 45 -1.70 -4.30 5.82
N ASN A 46 -2.44 -4.60 6.88
CA ASN A 46 -2.00 -4.24 8.23
C ASN A 46 -0.68 -4.88 8.57
N LYS A 47 -0.49 -6.12 8.16
CA LYS A 47 0.74 -6.82 8.44
C LYS A 47 1.89 -6.19 7.66
N MET A 48 1.65 -5.80 6.42
CA MET A 48 2.68 -5.14 5.63
C MET A 48 3.07 -3.80 6.21
N VAL A 49 2.11 -3.08 6.77
CA VAL A 49 2.42 -1.83 7.45
C VAL A 49 3.29 -2.10 8.67
N ARG A 50 2.94 -3.15 9.42
CA ARG A 50 3.70 -3.52 10.60
C ARG A 50 5.12 -3.92 10.26
N GLU A 51 5.29 -4.54 9.10
CA GLU A 51 6.61 -4.94 8.63
C GLU A 51 7.35 -3.82 7.92
N GLU A 52 6.74 -2.64 7.88
CA GLU A 52 7.33 -1.45 7.28
C GLU A 52 7.51 -1.55 5.77
N ILE A 53 6.71 -2.37 5.14
CA ILE A 53 6.65 -2.43 3.68
C ILE A 53 5.73 -1.35 3.18
N LEU A 54 4.65 -1.10 3.92
CA LEU A 54 3.69 -0.05 3.62
C LEU A 54 3.66 0.94 4.76
N GLU A 55 3.12 2.13 4.52
CA GLU A 55 2.92 3.08 5.59
C GLU A 55 1.57 3.76 5.42
N TYR A 56 1.05 4.25 6.54
CA TYR A 56 -0.22 4.95 6.60
C TYR A 56 0.01 6.45 6.61
N TRP A 57 -0.87 7.15 5.93
CA TRP A 57 -0.96 8.60 6.08
C TRP A 57 -2.40 8.90 6.42
N SER A 58 -2.60 9.78 7.40
CA SER A 58 -3.93 10.25 7.75
C SER A 58 -4.14 11.62 7.12
N SER A 59 -5.30 11.78 6.50
CA SER A 59 -5.66 13.06 5.90
C SER A 59 -7.12 13.31 6.25
N GLY A 60 -7.33 14.10 7.30
CA GLY A 60 -8.67 14.31 7.79
C GLY A 60 -9.27 13.01 8.28
N SER A 61 -10.42 12.66 7.74
CA SER A 61 -11.08 11.41 8.10
C SER A 61 -10.70 10.25 7.19
N THR A 62 -9.75 10.48 6.29
CA THR A 62 -9.36 9.48 5.32
C THR A 62 -7.99 8.91 5.66
N THR A 63 -7.86 7.60 5.53
CA THR A 63 -6.59 6.93 5.70
C THR A 63 -6.06 6.51 4.34
N LEU A 64 -4.83 6.89 4.07
CA LEU A 64 -4.16 6.53 2.83
C LEU A 64 -3.04 5.56 3.13
N ILE A 65 -2.74 4.71 2.17
CA ILE A 65 -1.72 3.67 2.33
C ILE A 65 -0.87 3.63 1.07
N GLY A 66 0.41 3.40 1.24
CA GLY A 66 1.30 3.29 0.10
C GLY A 66 2.57 2.58 0.47
N LEU A 67 3.43 2.37 -0.50
CA LEU A 67 4.72 1.75 -0.25
C LEU A 67 5.56 2.66 0.62
N LYS A 68 6.17 2.08 1.63
CA LYS A 68 6.99 2.86 2.52
C LYS A 68 8.19 3.42 1.77
N GLY A 69 8.43 4.70 1.97
CA GLY A 69 9.56 5.35 1.35
C GLY A 69 9.27 6.00 0.02
N MET A 70 8.17 5.63 -0.64
CA MET A 70 7.87 6.22 -1.93
C MET A 70 7.68 7.73 -1.85
N GLY A 71 6.84 8.16 -0.92
CA GLY A 71 6.63 9.59 -0.74
C GLY A 71 7.84 10.28 -0.17
N LYS A 72 8.51 9.61 0.75
CA LYS A 72 9.71 10.16 1.35
C LYS A 72 10.85 10.22 0.38
N GLN A 73 10.90 9.24 -0.49
CA GLN A 73 11.99 9.15 -1.43
C GLN A 73 12.07 10.38 -2.32
N ALA A 74 10.92 10.79 -2.81
CA ALA A 74 10.87 11.98 -3.63
C ALA A 74 11.32 13.21 -2.85
N HIS A 75 10.89 13.27 -1.59
CA HIS A 75 11.22 14.38 -0.73
C HIS A 75 12.69 14.38 -0.37
N THR A 76 13.21 13.21 -0.04
CA THR A 76 14.58 13.09 0.37
C THR A 76 15.54 13.48 -0.73
N GLU A 77 15.21 13.08 -1.93
CA GLU A 77 16.07 13.41 -3.06
C GLU A 77 16.17 14.90 -3.27
N ASP A 78 15.09 15.60 -2.99
CA ASP A 78 15.10 17.03 -3.09
C ASP A 78 16.06 17.67 -2.10
N GLU A 79 16.13 17.06 -0.94
CA GLU A 79 17.00 17.59 0.11
C GLU A 79 18.45 17.37 -0.19
N ASP A 80 18.71 16.28 -0.81
CA ASP A 80 20.09 15.95 -1.10
C ASP A 80 20.59 16.70 -2.28
#